data_7489e032d358fd9780db073d5414e06a
#
_entry.id   7489e032d358fd9780db073d5414e06a
#
_cell.length_a   1.000
_cell.length_b   1.000
_cell.length_c   1.000
_cell.angle_alpha   90.00
_cell.angle_beta   90.00
_cell.angle_gamma   90.00
#
_symmetry.space_group_name_H-M   'P 1'
#
loop_
_entity.id
_entity.type
_entity.pdbx_description
1 polymer ?
#
loop_
_entity_poly.entity_id
_entity_poly.type
_entity_poly.pdbx_seq_one_letter_code
_entity_poly.pdbx_strand_id
1 'polypeptide(L)'
;LILTLTLNPAIDRNVTVDKLVFDDRAYILSSHETAGGRGVNASCVLHSFGMETVAVAISGGAAGKRLEQLLGTGCTFTPEVVRVRNQIRTNFTISDRNGLAVKLNEKGPELSAAELQRVEKAVKAHLK
;
A
#
# COMPACT_ATOMS: atom_id res chain seq x y z
N LEU A 1 5.29 -13.92 17.66
CA LEU A 1 5.20 -12.58 17.08
C LEU A 1 6.04 -12.48 15.81
N ILE A 2 5.42 -12.04 14.72
CA ILE A 2 6.09 -11.76 13.45
C ILE A 2 5.98 -10.27 13.17
N LEU A 3 7.13 -9.63 12.94
CA LEU A 3 7.22 -8.22 12.59
C LEU A 3 7.47 -8.10 11.08
N THR A 4 6.67 -7.30 10.40
CA THR A 4 6.93 -6.91 9.01
C THR A 4 7.22 -5.42 8.92
N LEU A 5 8.08 -5.06 7.96
CA LEU A 5 8.43 -3.67 7.69
C LEU A 5 8.15 -3.35 6.23
N THR A 6 7.39 -2.29 6.00
CA THR A 6 7.06 -1.80 4.66
C THR A 6 7.51 -0.34 4.51
N LEU A 7 8.63 -0.14 3.84
CA LEU A 7 9.18 1.20 3.57
C LEU A 7 8.60 1.85 2.32
N ASN A 8 7.93 1.09 1.47
CA ASN A 8 7.31 1.61 0.26
C ASN A 8 5.91 1.02 0.05
N PRO A 9 4.99 1.30 0.97
CA PRO A 9 3.60 0.88 0.81
C PRO A 9 2.96 1.60 -0.36
N ALA A 10 1.84 1.09 -0.82
CA ALA A 10 1.13 1.64 -1.96
C ALA A 10 -0.38 1.60 -1.74
N ILE A 11 -1.07 2.47 -2.46
CA ILE A 11 -2.46 2.24 -2.82
C ILE A 11 -2.44 1.51 -4.15
N ASP A 12 -2.99 0.31 -4.20
CA ASP A 12 -3.16 -0.42 -5.45
C ASP A 12 -4.54 -0.12 -6.00
N ARG A 13 -4.59 0.63 -7.09
CA ARG A 13 -5.83 0.99 -7.77
C ARG A 13 -6.01 0.11 -9.00
N ASN A 14 -7.06 -0.70 -8.99
CA ASN A 14 -7.44 -1.55 -10.10
C ASN A 14 -8.61 -0.90 -10.83
N VAL A 15 -8.43 -0.62 -12.11
CA VAL A 15 -9.41 0.05 -12.95
C VAL A 15 -9.77 -0.85 -14.11
N THR A 16 -11.06 -1.09 -14.30
CA THR A 16 -11.56 -1.78 -15.49
C THR A 16 -12.13 -0.76 -16.44
N VAL A 17 -11.70 -0.80 -17.69
CA VAL A 17 -12.17 0.07 -18.77
C VAL A 17 -12.90 -0.73 -19.84
N ASP A 18 -13.65 -0.04 -20.68
CA ASP A 18 -14.37 -0.67 -21.81
C ASP A 18 -13.40 -1.29 -22.82
N LYS A 19 -12.37 -0.54 -23.21
CA LYS A 19 -11.29 -1.00 -24.08
C LYS A 19 -10.04 -0.16 -23.86
N LEU A 20 -8.86 -0.80 -23.85
CA LEU A 20 -7.59 -0.12 -23.84
C LEU A 20 -7.23 0.29 -25.27
N VAL A 21 -7.13 1.58 -25.52
CA VAL A 21 -6.77 2.16 -26.81
C VAL A 21 -5.75 3.28 -26.60
N PHE A 22 -4.78 3.37 -27.51
CA PHE A 22 -3.86 4.50 -27.58
C PHE A 22 -4.46 5.58 -28.47
N ASP A 23 -4.09 6.82 -28.22
CA ASP A 23 -4.51 8.00 -28.98
C ASP A 23 -6.02 8.28 -28.97
N ASP A 24 -6.74 7.67 -28.04
CA ASP A 24 -8.17 7.88 -27.81
C ASP A 24 -8.47 7.71 -26.33
N ARG A 25 -9.70 7.93 -25.94
CA ARG A 25 -10.17 7.78 -24.57
C ARG A 25 -10.81 6.42 -24.35
N ALA A 26 -10.57 5.88 -23.17
CA ALA A 26 -11.30 4.74 -22.64
C ALA A 26 -12.16 5.20 -21.46
N TYR A 27 -13.28 4.52 -21.23
CA TYR A 27 -14.19 4.85 -20.13
C TYR A 27 -14.05 3.84 -19.00
N ILE A 28 -13.95 4.35 -17.78
CA ILE A 28 -13.85 3.53 -16.59
C ILE A 28 -15.22 2.92 -16.29
N LEU A 29 -15.25 1.59 -16.20
CA LEU A 29 -16.44 0.83 -15.85
C LEU A 29 -16.50 0.56 -14.35
N SER A 30 -15.34 0.30 -13.72
CA SER A 30 -15.23 0.08 -12.28
C SER A 30 -13.84 0.47 -11.80
N SER A 31 -13.74 0.82 -10.53
CA SER A 31 -12.49 1.14 -9.87
C SER A 31 -12.50 0.57 -8.45
N HIS A 32 -11.39 -0.02 -8.04
CA HIS A 32 -11.23 -0.64 -6.74
C HIS A 32 -9.85 -0.34 -6.18
N GLU A 33 -9.81 0.04 -4.91
CA GLU A 33 -8.56 0.34 -4.21
C GLU A 33 -8.30 -0.68 -3.11
N THR A 34 -7.05 -1.13 -3.01
CA THR A 34 -6.58 -1.96 -1.91
C THR A 34 -5.27 -1.40 -1.36
N ALA A 35 -5.01 -1.70 -0.09
CA ALA A 35 -3.70 -1.42 0.49
C ALA A 35 -2.67 -2.40 -0.08
N GLY A 36 -1.50 -1.88 -0.46
CA GLY A 36 -0.42 -2.66 -1.04
C GLY A 36 0.89 -2.46 -0.28
N GLY A 37 1.81 -3.38 -0.53
CA GLY A 37 3.11 -3.45 0.10
C GLY A 37 3.38 -4.87 0.60
N ARG A 38 4.56 -5.39 0.32
CA ARG A 38 4.87 -6.80 0.60
C ARG A 38 4.74 -7.14 2.08
N GLY A 39 5.28 -6.30 2.95
CA GLY A 39 5.22 -6.53 4.40
C GLY A 39 3.79 -6.44 4.93
N VAL A 40 3.05 -5.43 4.53
CA VAL A 40 1.64 -5.25 4.91
C VAL A 40 0.83 -6.46 4.45
N ASN A 41 0.99 -6.86 3.20
CA ASN A 41 0.26 -8.02 2.66
C ASN A 41 0.60 -9.31 3.41
N ALA A 42 1.86 -9.53 3.73
CA ALA A 42 2.29 -10.68 4.52
C ALA A 42 1.64 -10.68 5.91
N SER A 43 1.63 -9.53 6.60
CA SER A 43 0.98 -9.42 7.90
C SER A 43 -0.53 -9.66 7.81
N CYS A 44 -1.21 -9.15 6.79
CA CYS A 44 -2.64 -9.40 6.60
C CYS A 44 -2.94 -10.90 6.46
N VAL A 45 -2.16 -11.60 5.64
CA VAL A 45 -2.31 -13.05 5.44
C VAL A 45 -2.03 -13.81 6.74
N LEU A 46 -0.93 -13.52 7.40
CA LEU A 46 -0.57 -14.19 8.66
C LEU A 46 -1.64 -13.97 9.74
N HIS A 47 -2.15 -12.74 9.85
CA HIS A 47 -3.20 -12.43 10.80
C HIS A 47 -4.50 -13.21 10.50
N SER A 48 -4.83 -13.40 9.22
CA SER A 48 -6.00 -14.19 8.83
C SER A 48 -5.91 -15.67 9.22
N PHE A 49 -4.68 -16.16 9.41
CA PHE A 49 -4.42 -17.50 9.95
C PHE A 49 -4.29 -17.54 11.48
N GLY A 50 -4.64 -16.46 12.16
CA GLY A 50 -4.61 -16.38 13.61
C GLY A 50 -3.23 -16.12 14.22
N MET A 51 -2.25 -15.72 13.42
CA MET A 51 -0.90 -15.42 13.91
C MET A 51 -0.81 -13.98 14.42
N GLU A 52 -0.11 -13.80 15.53
CA GLU A 52 0.19 -12.47 16.05
C GLU A 52 1.26 -11.79 15.19
N THR A 53 0.89 -10.67 14.57
CA THR A 53 1.78 -9.90 13.72
C THR A 53 1.76 -8.42 14.08
N VAL A 54 2.89 -7.76 13.83
CA VAL A 54 3.01 -6.30 13.86
C VAL A 54 3.50 -5.86 12.49
N ALA A 55 2.75 -4.99 11.85
CA ALA A 55 3.16 -4.38 10.58
C ALA A 55 3.57 -2.94 10.83
N VAL A 56 4.85 -2.63 10.62
CA VAL A 56 5.35 -1.26 10.63
C VAL A 56 5.38 -0.76 9.18
N ALA A 57 4.72 0.35 8.92
CA ALA A 57 4.65 0.94 7.60
C ALA A 57 4.78 2.46 7.67
N ILE A 58 5.32 3.07 6.64
CA ILE A 58 5.29 4.53 6.50
C ILE A 58 3.93 4.98 5.97
N SER A 59 3.57 6.22 6.28
CA SER A 59 2.36 6.86 5.74
C SER A 59 2.64 8.34 5.53
N GLY A 60 2.36 8.84 4.36
CA GLY A 60 2.55 10.26 4.05
C GLY A 60 1.56 10.76 3.01
N GLY A 61 1.14 12.01 3.16
CA GLY A 61 0.22 12.69 2.26
C GLY A 61 -1.22 12.17 2.32
N ALA A 62 -2.04 12.61 1.39
CA ALA A 62 -3.44 12.17 1.28
C ALA A 62 -3.53 10.67 0.96
N ALA A 63 -2.61 10.15 0.15
CA ALA A 63 -2.53 8.72 -0.13
C ALA A 63 -2.19 7.90 1.12
N GLY A 64 -1.38 8.44 2.04
CA GLY A 64 -1.12 7.81 3.33
C GLY A 64 -2.37 7.68 4.18
N LYS A 65 -3.17 8.73 4.26
CA LYS A 65 -4.46 8.69 4.96
C LYS A 65 -5.40 7.65 4.36
N ARG A 66 -5.42 7.56 3.04
CA ARG A 66 -6.23 6.54 2.35
C ARG A 66 -5.72 5.12 2.63
N LEU A 67 -4.40 4.93 2.66
CA LEU A 67 -3.79 3.66 3.04
C LEU A 67 -4.24 3.22 4.44
N GLU A 68 -4.19 4.13 5.41
CA GLU A 68 -4.60 3.83 6.80
C GLU A 68 -6.08 3.42 6.86
N GLN A 69 -6.95 4.08 6.09
CA GLN A 69 -8.36 3.70 5.99
C GLN A 69 -8.54 2.30 5.40
N LEU A 70 -7.83 1.99 4.32
CA LEU A 70 -7.90 0.69 3.65
C LEU A 70 -7.37 -0.43 4.56
N LEU A 71 -6.33 -0.19 5.31
CA LEU A 71 -5.80 -1.14 6.29
C LEU A 71 -6.79 -1.40 7.43
N GLY A 72 -7.52 -0.37 7.86
CA GLY A 72 -8.55 -0.50 8.90
C GLY A 72 -9.77 -1.30 8.47
N THR A 73 -10.06 -1.39 7.16
CA THR A 73 -11.21 -2.12 6.62
C THR A 73 -10.85 -3.46 6.00
N GLY A 74 -9.66 -3.56 5.38
CA GLY A 74 -9.21 -4.75 4.66
C GLY A 74 -8.45 -5.75 5.50
N CYS A 75 -7.76 -5.27 6.53
CA CYS A 75 -7.03 -6.09 7.50
C CYS A 75 -7.63 -5.87 8.87
N THR A 76 -7.84 -6.92 9.61
CA THR A 76 -8.48 -6.88 10.94
C THR A 76 -7.51 -6.54 12.07
N PHE A 77 -6.35 -6.00 11.77
CA PHE A 77 -5.38 -5.54 12.76
C PHE A 77 -4.97 -4.08 12.48
N THR A 78 -4.48 -3.41 13.51
CA THR A 78 -4.01 -2.03 13.40
C THR A 78 -2.51 -2.02 13.13
N PRO A 79 -2.05 -1.54 11.98
CA PRO A 79 -0.62 -1.40 11.72
C PRO A 79 -0.04 -0.27 12.56
N GLU A 80 1.25 -0.35 12.83
CA GLU A 80 2.01 0.75 13.39
C GLU A 80 2.51 1.65 12.26
N VAL A 81 2.03 2.88 12.23
CA VAL A 81 2.30 3.83 11.16
C VAL A 81 3.35 4.84 11.59
N VAL A 82 4.39 4.99 10.79
CA VAL A 82 5.39 6.06 10.92
C VAL A 82 5.06 7.13 9.89
N ARG A 83 4.66 8.30 10.35
CA ARG A 83 4.27 9.40 9.46
C ARG A 83 5.49 10.06 8.86
N VAL A 84 5.43 10.25 7.54
CA VAL A 84 6.47 10.90 6.74
C VAL A 84 5.89 12.08 5.97
N ARG A 85 6.76 12.97 5.54
CA ARG A 85 6.36 14.22 4.85
C ARG A 85 5.84 13.97 3.45
N ASN A 86 6.56 13.15 2.67
CA ASN A 86 6.26 12.95 1.27
C ASN A 86 5.14 11.91 1.09
N GLN A 87 4.36 12.08 0.02
CA GLN A 87 3.24 11.19 -0.26
C GLN A 87 3.71 9.80 -0.67
N ILE A 88 3.07 8.77 -0.12
CA ILE A 88 3.28 7.39 -0.55
C ILE A 88 2.78 7.19 -1.99
N ARG A 89 3.22 6.11 -2.61
CA ARG A 89 2.91 5.81 -4.01
C ARG A 89 1.52 5.25 -4.22
N THR A 90 1.01 5.45 -5.42
CA THR A 90 -0.15 4.74 -5.95
C THR A 90 0.28 3.93 -7.17
N ASN A 91 -0.10 2.68 -7.22
CA ASN A 91 0.09 1.81 -8.37
C ASN A 91 -1.24 1.62 -9.07
N PHE A 92 -1.21 1.63 -10.40
CA PHE A 92 -2.41 1.45 -11.21
C PHE A 92 -2.30 0.15 -12.00
N THR A 93 -3.36 -0.64 -11.97
CA THR A 93 -3.57 -1.73 -12.92
C THR A 93 -4.83 -1.39 -13.69
N ILE A 94 -4.69 -1.20 -14.98
CA ILE A 94 -5.80 -0.87 -15.88
C ILE A 94 -6.00 -2.06 -16.80
N SER A 95 -7.19 -2.65 -16.79
CA SER A 95 -7.54 -3.81 -17.60
C SER A 95 -8.81 -3.57 -18.38
N ASP A 96 -8.94 -4.23 -19.52
CA ASP A 96 -10.15 -4.19 -20.34
C ASP A 96 -10.84 -5.56 -20.38
N ARG A 97 -11.99 -5.60 -21.04
CA ARG A 97 -12.79 -6.83 -21.16
C ARG A 97 -12.16 -7.90 -22.05
N ASN A 98 -11.15 -7.51 -22.86
CA ASN A 98 -10.47 -8.41 -23.78
C ASN A 98 -9.22 -9.06 -23.18
N GLY A 99 -8.94 -8.81 -21.90
CA GLY A 99 -7.80 -9.37 -21.20
C GLY A 99 -6.51 -8.58 -21.35
N LEU A 100 -6.52 -7.41 -22.00
CA LEU A 100 -5.37 -6.52 -22.01
C LEU A 100 -5.26 -5.81 -20.67
N ALA A 101 -4.02 -5.69 -20.18
CA ALA A 101 -3.74 -4.96 -18.93
C ALA A 101 -2.44 -4.18 -19.05
N VAL A 102 -2.41 -3.03 -18.39
CA VAL A 102 -1.20 -2.24 -18.20
C VAL A 102 -1.04 -1.92 -16.73
N LYS A 103 0.20 -1.97 -16.24
CA LYS A 103 0.56 -1.61 -14.87
C LYS A 103 1.43 -0.38 -14.88
N LEU A 104 1.03 0.62 -14.10
CA LEU A 104 1.75 1.87 -13.92
C LEU A 104 2.08 2.02 -12.44
N ASN A 105 3.35 1.96 -12.11
CA ASN A 105 3.83 2.01 -10.74
C ASN A 105 4.60 3.30 -10.47
N GLU A 106 4.18 4.03 -9.46
CA GLU A 106 4.99 5.14 -8.94
C GLU A 106 6.17 4.60 -8.14
N LYS A 107 7.26 5.35 -8.10
CA LYS A 107 8.48 4.92 -7.36
C LYS A 107 8.29 4.95 -5.84
N GLY A 108 7.51 5.90 -5.35
CA GLY A 108 7.34 6.13 -3.94
C GLY A 108 8.20 7.28 -3.41
N PRO A 109 8.00 7.64 -2.14
CA PRO A 109 8.62 8.82 -1.55
C PRO A 109 10.09 8.60 -1.18
N GLU A 110 10.86 9.68 -1.19
CA GLU A 110 12.14 9.73 -0.51
C GLU A 110 11.92 9.99 0.98
N LEU A 111 12.69 9.31 1.81
CA LEU A 111 12.65 9.45 3.26
C LEU A 111 13.90 10.20 3.74
N SER A 112 13.70 11.14 4.67
CA SER A 112 14.81 11.82 5.33
C SER A 112 15.52 10.89 6.32
N ALA A 113 16.74 11.25 6.71
CA ALA A 113 17.46 10.52 7.74
C ALA A 113 16.68 10.47 9.08
N ALA A 114 16.03 11.57 9.45
CA ALA A 114 15.20 11.62 10.66
C ALA A 114 13.99 10.69 10.57
N GLU A 115 13.37 10.59 9.40
CA GLU A 115 12.25 9.67 9.16
C GLU A 115 12.69 8.21 9.26
N LEU A 116 13.84 7.87 8.67
CA LEU A 116 14.42 6.53 8.77
C LEU A 116 14.76 6.16 10.22
N GLN A 117 15.27 7.10 11.01
CA GLN A 117 15.54 6.88 12.44
C GLN A 117 14.25 6.60 13.20
N ARG A 118 13.15 7.28 12.88
CA ARG A 118 11.85 7.01 13.51
C ARG A 118 11.31 5.63 13.15
N VAL A 119 11.51 5.19 11.91
CA VAL A 119 11.17 3.83 11.48
C VAL A 119 12.00 2.80 12.24
N GLU A 120 13.31 3.01 12.33
CA GLU A 120 14.22 2.13 13.07
C GLU A 120 13.80 2.03 14.54
N LYS A 121 13.46 3.15 15.17
CA LYS A 121 12.97 3.17 16.55
C LYS A 121 11.67 2.37 16.72
N ALA A 122 10.74 2.53 15.78
CA ALA A 122 9.48 1.78 15.80
C ALA A 122 9.72 0.27 15.70
N VAL A 123 10.61 -0.16 14.81
CA VAL A 123 10.97 -1.57 14.66
C VAL A 123 11.64 -2.10 15.94
N LYS A 124 12.64 -1.37 16.47
CA LYS A 124 13.38 -1.79 17.68
C LYS A 124 12.48 -1.92 18.91
N ALA A 125 11.42 -1.13 18.99
CA ALA A 125 10.48 -1.20 20.11
C ALA A 125 9.77 -2.56 20.21
N HIS A 126 9.70 -3.32 19.11
CA HIS A 126 9.10 -4.65 19.07
C HIS A 126 10.11 -5.79 19.13
N LEU A 127 11.38 -5.49 19.05
CA LEU A 127 12.45 -6.49 19.17
C LEU A 127 12.82 -6.67 20.65
N LYS A 128 12.95 -7.90 21.05
CA LYS A 128 13.34 -8.27 22.43
C LYS A 128 14.75 -8.82 22.45
#